data_3529a6a3866ae540bb0bb1e2168f0d0e
#
_entry.id   3529a6a3866ae540bb0bb1e2168f0d0e
#
_cell.length_a   1.000
_cell.length_b   1.000
_cell.length_c   1.000
_cell.angle_alpha   90.00
_cell.angle_beta   90.00
_cell.angle_gamma   90.00
#
_symmetry.space_group_name_H-M   'P 1'
#
loop_
_entity.id
_entity.type
_entity.pdbx_description
1 polymer ?
#
loop_
_entity_poly.entity_id
_entity_poly.type
_entity_poly.pdbx_seq_one_letter_code
_entity_poly.pdbx_strand_id
1 'polypeptide(L)' 'MNSKNYFVTSDDGRKYKIPDINNFFKHLTDFHTENGHGNNSLHEENGFYFTVTEDFYNSVKKMFNSKK' A
#
# COMPACT_ATOMS: atom_id res chain seq x y z
N MET A 1 -20.61 -12.98 1.10
CA MET A 1 -19.51 -12.47 1.54
C MET A 1 -19.10 -11.24 0.84
N ASN A 2 -18.46 -10.42 1.47
CA ASN A 2 -18.09 -9.19 0.92
C ASN A 2 -16.72 -9.18 0.46
N SER A 3 -16.49 -8.77 -0.76
CA SER A 3 -15.18 -8.57 -1.18
C SER A 3 -15.01 -7.13 -1.40
N LYS A 4 -14.14 -6.50 -0.68
CA LYS A 4 -13.79 -5.13 -0.89
C LYS A 4 -12.65 -5.04 -1.84
N ASN A 5 -12.75 -4.10 -2.75
CA ASN A 5 -11.63 -3.81 -3.65
C ASN A 5 -10.90 -2.59 -3.14
N TYR A 6 -9.59 -2.70 -3.03
CA TYR A 6 -8.75 -1.61 -2.55
C TYR A 6 -7.89 -1.12 -3.70
N PHE A 7 -7.78 0.19 -3.81
CA PHE A 7 -7.01 0.80 -4.90
C PHE A 7 -6.04 1.82 -4.33
N VAL A 8 -4.90 1.94 -4.97
CA VAL A 8 -3.94 3.01 -4.69
C VAL A 8 -3.53 3.63 -6.01
N THR A 9 -2.92 4.80 -5.95
CA THR A 9 -2.46 5.49 -7.15
C THR A 9 -0.94 5.39 -7.20
N SER A 10 -0.43 4.93 -8.32
CA SER A 10 1.01 4.82 -8.49
C SER A 10 1.62 6.20 -8.69
N ASP A 11 2.96 6.26 -8.65
CA ASP A 11 3.67 7.54 -8.77
C ASP A 11 3.39 8.24 -10.10
N ASP A 12 3.06 7.46 -11.14
CA ASP A 12 2.75 8.05 -12.44
C ASP A 12 1.25 8.30 -12.63
N GLY A 13 0.46 8.21 -11.56
CA GLY A 13 -0.95 8.56 -11.62
C GLY A 13 -1.90 7.46 -12.03
N ARG A 14 -1.40 6.23 -12.18
CA ARG A 14 -2.27 5.12 -12.58
C ARG A 14 -2.91 4.47 -11.36
N LYS A 15 -4.12 3.99 -11.53
CA LYS A 15 -4.83 3.32 -10.46
C LYS A 15 -4.45 1.85 -10.42
N TYR A 16 -4.11 1.38 -9.25
CA TYR A 16 -3.71 -0.02 -9.06
C TYR A 16 -4.66 -0.71 -8.10
N LYS A 17 -5.23 -1.81 -8.52
CA LYS A 17 -6.09 -2.60 -7.66
C LYS A 17 -5.21 -3.56 -6.86
N ILE A 18 -5.30 -3.48 -5.55
CA ILE A 18 -4.49 -4.30 -4.66
C ILE A 18 -5.11 -5.69 -4.61
N PRO A 19 -4.39 -6.74 -5.06
CA PRO A 19 -4.97 -8.08 -5.07
C PRO A 19 -5.13 -8.68 -3.68
N ASP A 20 -4.25 -8.34 -2.76
CA ASP A 20 -4.29 -8.90 -1.41
C ASP A 20 -3.80 -7.85 -0.44
N ILE A 21 -4.74 -7.19 0.24
CA ILE A 21 -4.39 -6.11 1.14
C ILE A 21 -3.51 -6.58 2.29
N ASN A 22 -3.68 -7.80 2.75
CA ASN A 22 -2.86 -8.32 3.84
C ASN A 22 -1.39 -8.40 3.42
N ASN A 23 -1.13 -8.99 2.26
CA ASN A 23 0.23 -9.11 1.77
C ASN A 23 0.81 -7.77 1.37
N PHE A 24 0.01 -6.91 0.77
CA PHE A 24 0.47 -5.60 0.36
C PHE A 24 0.91 -4.78 1.59
N PHE A 25 0.08 -4.74 2.60
CA PHE A 25 0.39 -3.99 3.82
C PHE A 25 1.58 -4.61 4.55
N LYS A 26 1.64 -5.93 4.62
CA LYS A 26 2.75 -6.59 5.27
C LYS A 26 4.07 -6.28 4.59
N HIS A 27 4.08 -6.30 3.25
CA HIS A 27 5.29 -5.97 2.52
C HIS A 27 5.73 -4.53 2.77
N LEU A 28 4.78 -3.60 2.76
CA LEU A 28 5.13 -2.21 3.05
C LEU A 28 5.68 -2.07 4.46
N THR A 29 5.07 -2.74 5.42
CA THR A 29 5.53 -2.69 6.80
C THR A 29 6.92 -3.26 6.96
N ASP A 30 7.19 -4.40 6.31
CA ASP A 30 8.46 -5.09 6.48
C ASP A 30 9.60 -4.40 5.76
N PHE A 31 9.35 -3.78 4.62
CA PHE A 31 10.42 -3.31 3.76
C PHE A 31 10.42 -1.81 3.49
N HIS A 32 9.34 -1.12 3.80
CA HIS A 32 9.21 0.29 3.40
C HIS A 32 8.84 1.20 4.57
N THR A 33 9.05 0.74 5.79
CA THR A 33 8.80 1.59 6.96
C THR A 33 10.02 1.64 7.85
N GLU A 34 10.04 2.69 8.65
CA GLU A 34 11.04 2.86 9.68
C GLU A 34 10.29 3.39 10.91
N ASN A 35 10.41 2.71 12.04
CA ASN A 35 9.71 3.08 13.26
C ASN A 35 8.20 3.23 13.08
N GLY A 36 7.62 2.38 12.21
CA GLY A 36 6.18 2.39 11.99
C GLY A 36 5.68 3.44 11.03
N HIS A 37 6.60 4.15 10.35
CA HIS A 37 6.22 5.19 9.39
C HIS A 37 6.78 4.87 8.02
N GLY A 38 6.06 5.23 6.98
CA GLY A 38 6.58 5.09 5.62
C GLY A 38 7.92 5.81 5.50
N ASN A 39 8.90 5.16 4.88
CA ASN A 39 10.26 5.68 4.86
C ASN A 39 10.67 6.27 3.52
N ASN A 40 9.69 6.54 2.66
CA ASN A 40 9.91 7.15 1.34
C ASN A 40 10.70 6.27 0.38
N SER A 41 10.76 4.98 0.64
CA SER A 41 11.41 4.08 -0.30
C SER A 41 10.44 3.68 -1.40
N LEU A 42 10.98 3.16 -2.48
CA LEU A 42 10.19 2.82 -3.65
C LEU A 42 9.74 1.37 -3.61
N HIS A 43 8.47 1.14 -3.81
CA HIS A 43 7.90 -0.19 -3.94
C HIS A 43 7.45 -0.40 -5.38
N GLU A 44 7.89 -1.49 -6.00
CA GLU A 44 7.46 -1.82 -7.35
C GLU A 44 6.63 -3.09 -7.30
N GLU A 45 5.50 -3.09 -8.00
CA GLU A 45 4.66 -4.27 -8.04
C GLU A 45 3.91 -4.28 -9.37
N ASN A 46 4.07 -5.36 -10.12
CA ASN A 46 3.36 -5.56 -11.38
C ASN A 46 3.50 -4.39 -12.36
N GLY A 47 4.68 -3.78 -12.37
CA GLY A 47 4.93 -2.65 -13.27
C GLY A 47 4.45 -1.31 -12.77
N PHE A 48 3.96 -1.25 -11.54
CA PHE A 48 3.55 -0.01 -10.91
C PHE A 48 4.57 0.38 -9.85
N TYR A 49 4.82 1.66 -9.71
CA TYR A 49 5.80 2.16 -8.75
C TYR A 49 5.12 3.05 -7.74
N PHE A 50 5.44 2.86 -6.47
CA PHE A 50 4.84 3.62 -5.38
C PHE A 50 5.94 4.11 -4.46
N THR A 51 6.02 5.42 -4.24
CA THR A 51 6.89 5.94 -3.20
C THR A 51 6.12 5.83 -1.89
N VAL A 52 6.66 5.08 -0.94
CA VAL A 52 5.94 4.81 0.30
C VAL A 52 6.19 5.93 1.27
N THR A 53 5.50 7.05 1.04
CA THR A 53 5.54 8.17 1.97
C THR A 53 4.73 7.81 3.20
N GLU A 54 4.81 8.65 4.22
CA GLU A 54 4.00 8.43 5.41
C GLU A 54 2.52 8.47 5.06
N ASP A 55 2.10 9.40 4.22
CA ASP A 55 0.70 9.50 3.80
C ASP A 55 0.25 8.26 3.04
N PHE A 56 1.10 7.77 2.13
CA PHE A 56 0.77 6.57 1.38
C PHE A 56 0.62 5.37 2.33
N TYR A 57 1.59 5.20 3.21
CA TYR A 57 1.55 4.09 4.15
C TYR A 57 0.31 4.18 5.04
N ASN A 58 -0.02 5.37 5.52
CA ASN A 58 -1.18 5.54 6.39
C ASN A 58 -2.48 5.24 5.64
N SER A 59 -2.57 5.58 4.36
CA SER A 59 -3.77 5.26 3.60
C SER A 59 -3.94 3.76 3.43
N VAL A 60 -2.84 3.03 3.19
CA VAL A 60 -2.90 1.58 3.09
C VAL A 60 -3.24 0.95 4.44
N LYS A 61 -2.68 1.50 5.50
CA LYS A 61 -2.97 1.02 6.85
C LYS A 61 -4.45 1.17 7.18
N LYS A 62 -5.06 2.27 6.77
CA LYS A 62 -6.48 2.45 6.94
C LYS A 62 -7.28 1.39 6.20
N MET A 63 -6.91 1.08 4.98
CA MET A 63 -7.56 0.03 4.22
C MET A 63 -7.43 -1.30 4.94
N PHE A 64 -6.24 -1.60 5.41
CA PHE A 64 -5.97 -2.84 6.11
C PHE A 64 -6.83 -2.94 7.38
N ASN A 65 -6.93 -1.85 8.13
CA ASN A 65 -7.70 -1.85 9.38
C ASN A 65 -9.20 -1.90 9.15
N SER A 66 -9.66 -1.50 7.99
CA SER A 66 -11.10 -1.48 7.70
C SER A 66 -11.61 -2.75 7.02
N LYS A 67 -10.73 -3.73 6.81
CA LYS A 67 -11.13 -4.93 6.13
C LYS A 67 -11.87 -5.85 7.06
N LYS A 68 -12.87 -5.91 7.35
CA LYS A 68 -13.49 -6.84 8.25
C LYS A 68 -14.72 -7.50 7.65
#